data_7c66fc55691b80a6efd2a87648a148b9
#
_entry.id   7c66fc55691b80a6efd2a87648a148b9
#
_cell.length_a   1.000
_cell.length_b   1.000
_cell.length_c   1.000
_cell.angle_alpha   90.00
_cell.angle_beta   90.00
_cell.angle_gamma   90.00
#
_symmetry.space_group_name_H-M   'P 1'
#
loop_
_entity.id
_entity.type
_entity.pdbx_description
1 polymer ?
#
loop_
_entity_poly.entity_id
_entity_poly.type
_entity_poly.pdbx_seq_one_letter_code
_entity_poly.pdbx_strand_id
1 'polypeptide(L)'
;MDCAADCLEIVSLLMKSVVKSTAWHLITSEYPPQIGGVSDYTYLVAGGLAATGDEVHVWCPQSTQETPSLQGVTVHRELGQFHGNDLRHAGEMLNQFPSPRHLLVQWVPHGYGYNSMNFQFCLWLWKRAARTRDRIDLMVHEPCLPFGKGSLKQNGVAAVHRLMTIVLLNAARHVWMSIPAWAARLRPYSLGRALPFSWLPVPSSIPIVHDPLGVRVVRQRYAPGGQQIVGHFGTCDRNISKLLLQSIPTLLHIMADCVALFLGHGSEAVRDELIHRYPDLTDRVHATGSLTAADLSQHISACDVMLQPYIDGVSSRRTSVMAALSHGLPIVTAKGALTESIWTESHAVALVTADDVEALIETTKSLLANASARDELGEAARDLYETRFDLSHVVETLRNGGPQTS
;
A
#
# COMPACT_ATOMS: atom_id res chain seq x y z
N MET A 1 -29.53 40.56 26.35
CA MET A 1 -29.16 39.30 27.01
C MET A 1 -28.85 38.32 25.90
N ASP A 2 -27.55 38.19 25.55
CA ASP A 2 -26.97 36.99 24.90
C ASP A 2 -25.47 37.16 24.62
N CYS A 3 -24.78 37.88 25.51
CA CYS A 3 -23.32 38.04 25.39
C CYS A 3 -22.51 36.82 25.90
N ALA A 4 -23.16 35.86 26.58
CA ALA A 4 -22.50 34.67 27.13
C ALA A 4 -22.43 33.50 26.16
N ALA A 5 -23.38 33.41 25.23
CA ALA A 5 -23.40 32.38 24.18
C ALA A 5 -22.34 32.67 23.12
N ASP A 6 -22.21 33.94 22.70
CA ASP A 6 -21.17 34.36 21.74
C ASP A 6 -19.75 34.21 22.28
N CYS A 7 -19.54 34.46 23.60
CA CYS A 7 -18.23 34.20 24.22
C CYS A 7 -17.88 32.73 24.31
N LEU A 8 -18.83 31.83 24.51
CA LEU A 8 -18.61 30.39 24.54
C LEU A 8 -18.35 29.82 23.14
N GLU A 9 -18.97 30.35 22.09
CA GLU A 9 -18.66 29.99 20.70
C GLU A 9 -17.30 30.52 20.25
N ILE A 10 -16.94 31.76 20.63
CA ILE A 10 -15.62 32.34 20.35
C ILE A 10 -14.53 31.58 21.13
N VAL A 11 -14.77 31.21 22.39
CA VAL A 11 -13.84 30.40 23.19
C VAL A 11 -13.79 28.97 22.67
N SER A 12 -14.89 28.38 22.16
CA SER A 12 -14.92 27.11 21.46
C SER A 12 -14.20 27.15 20.09
N LEU A 13 -14.29 28.27 19.37
CA LEU A 13 -13.54 28.54 18.15
C LEU A 13 -12.05 28.82 18.41
N LEU A 14 -11.73 29.49 19.52
CA LEU A 14 -10.35 29.73 19.98
C LEU A 14 -9.74 28.49 20.67
N MET A 15 -10.56 27.63 21.28
CA MET A 15 -10.17 26.30 21.80
C MET A 15 -10.25 25.17 20.76
N LYS A 16 -10.74 25.39 19.56
CA LYS A 16 -10.28 24.63 18.41
C LYS A 16 -8.81 24.97 18.23
N SER A 17 -8.05 24.40 19.16
CA SER A 17 -6.61 24.45 19.33
C SER A 17 -5.92 24.95 18.07
N VAL A 18 -5.01 25.87 18.24
CA VAL A 18 -3.82 25.99 17.42
C VAL A 18 -3.17 24.59 17.44
N VAL A 19 -3.69 23.68 16.64
CA VAL A 19 -2.98 22.45 16.30
C VAL A 19 -1.71 22.94 15.64
N LYS A 20 -0.64 22.90 16.41
CA LYS A 20 0.66 23.38 15.97
C LYS A 20 0.95 22.64 14.67
N SER A 21 0.83 23.35 13.54
CA SER A 21 1.15 22.80 12.24
C SER A 21 2.52 22.16 12.33
N THR A 22 2.60 20.87 12.02
CA THR A 22 3.86 20.13 12.02
C THR A 22 4.44 20.21 10.62
N ALA A 23 5.70 20.58 10.50
CA ALA A 23 6.40 20.48 9.22
C ALA A 23 6.90 19.04 9.02
N TRP A 24 6.33 18.37 8.04
CA TRP A 24 6.69 17.00 7.67
C TRP A 24 7.68 16.99 6.50
N HIS A 25 8.74 16.22 6.63
CA HIS A 25 9.67 15.94 5.55
C HIS A 25 9.63 14.46 5.21
N LEU A 26 8.90 14.09 4.17
CA LEU A 26 8.80 12.72 3.69
C LEU A 26 9.98 12.43 2.76
N ILE A 27 10.81 11.46 3.13
CA ILE A 27 11.95 11.02 2.30
C ILE A 27 11.57 9.70 1.65
N THR A 28 11.58 9.66 0.32
CA THR A 28 11.14 8.49 -0.43
C THR A 28 12.11 8.14 -1.57
N SER A 29 12.17 6.86 -1.91
CA SER A 29 12.94 6.35 -3.05
C SER A 29 12.23 6.50 -4.38
N GLU A 30 10.93 6.72 -4.36
CA GLU A 30 10.09 6.88 -5.55
C GLU A 30 8.90 7.81 -5.24
N TYR A 31 8.50 8.59 -6.25
CA TYR A 31 7.37 9.53 -6.16
C TYR A 31 6.80 9.77 -7.57
N PRO A 32 5.50 10.05 -7.73
CA PRO A 32 4.94 10.29 -9.05
C PRO A 32 5.74 11.32 -9.88
N PRO A 33 5.86 11.10 -11.19
CA PRO A 33 5.12 10.16 -12.04
C PRO A 33 5.68 8.73 -12.07
N GLN A 34 6.69 8.40 -11.28
CA GLN A 34 7.21 7.05 -11.17
C GLN A 34 6.14 6.13 -10.58
N ILE A 35 5.82 5.04 -11.29
CA ILE A 35 4.82 4.05 -10.88
C ILE A 35 5.43 3.13 -9.81
N GLY A 36 4.75 2.99 -8.67
CA GLY A 36 5.19 2.11 -7.58
C GLY A 36 4.33 2.23 -6.34
N GLY A 37 4.25 1.16 -5.56
CA GLY A 37 3.40 1.15 -4.36
C GLY A 37 3.86 2.15 -3.28
N VAL A 38 5.17 2.39 -3.17
CA VAL A 38 5.72 3.39 -2.23
C VAL A 38 5.51 4.81 -2.78
N SER A 39 5.58 4.98 -4.10
CA SER A 39 5.25 6.22 -4.79
C SER A 39 3.81 6.65 -4.48
N ASP A 40 2.85 5.76 -4.72
CA ASP A 40 1.43 6.00 -4.48
C ASP A 40 1.15 6.25 -2.99
N TYR A 41 1.71 5.43 -2.11
CA TYR A 41 1.58 5.61 -0.66
C TYR A 41 2.11 6.97 -0.20
N THR A 42 3.31 7.37 -0.66
CA THR A 42 3.90 8.64 -0.27
C THR A 42 3.05 9.83 -0.75
N TYR A 43 2.52 9.74 -1.97
CA TYR A 43 1.63 10.75 -2.54
C TYR A 43 0.35 10.91 -1.70
N LEU A 44 -0.30 9.80 -1.35
CA LEU A 44 -1.51 9.80 -0.54
C LEU A 44 -1.27 10.37 0.86
N VAL A 45 -0.22 9.91 1.54
CA VAL A 45 0.08 10.36 2.90
C VAL A 45 0.48 11.84 2.91
N ALA A 46 1.26 12.29 1.92
CA ALA A 46 1.61 13.70 1.78
C ALA A 46 0.35 14.57 1.61
N GLY A 47 -0.57 14.17 0.72
CA GLY A 47 -1.84 14.86 0.52
C GLY A 47 -2.75 14.85 1.74
N GLY A 48 -2.83 13.70 2.41
CA GLY A 48 -3.62 13.56 3.63
C GLY A 48 -3.11 14.46 4.77
N LEU A 49 -1.80 14.51 5.00
CA LEU A 49 -1.19 15.43 5.99
C LEU A 49 -1.42 16.90 5.62
N ALA A 50 -1.23 17.26 4.34
CA ALA A 50 -1.48 18.63 3.87
C ALA A 50 -2.94 19.03 4.02
N ALA A 51 -3.88 18.13 3.77
CA ALA A 51 -5.32 18.36 3.94
C ALA A 51 -5.73 18.64 5.40
N THR A 52 -4.92 18.17 6.38
CA THR A 52 -5.13 18.51 7.80
C THR A 52 -4.45 19.81 8.25
N GLY A 53 -3.86 20.56 7.30
CA GLY A 53 -3.22 21.86 7.55
C GLY A 53 -1.75 21.79 7.96
N ASP A 54 -1.12 20.61 7.84
CA ASP A 54 0.32 20.47 8.07
C ASP A 54 1.13 20.99 6.88
N GLU A 55 2.32 21.52 7.12
CA GLU A 55 3.30 21.86 6.10
C GLU A 55 4.01 20.58 5.64
N VAL A 56 3.97 20.27 4.34
CA VAL A 56 4.47 19.00 3.83
C VAL A 56 5.51 19.18 2.73
N HIS A 57 6.68 18.58 2.92
CA HIS A 57 7.79 18.55 1.98
C HIS A 57 8.11 17.10 1.62
N VAL A 58 8.08 16.78 0.34
CA VAL A 58 8.47 15.45 -0.16
C VAL A 58 9.85 15.55 -0.80
N TRP A 59 10.80 14.75 -0.32
CA TRP A 59 12.16 14.65 -0.83
C TRP A 59 12.31 13.33 -1.60
N CYS A 60 12.58 13.43 -2.90
CA CYS A 60 12.56 12.28 -3.79
C CYS A 60 13.63 12.38 -4.89
N PRO A 61 13.87 11.29 -5.67
CA PRO A 61 14.81 11.30 -6.79
C PRO A 61 14.44 12.28 -7.90
N GLN A 62 15.42 12.61 -8.73
CA GLN A 62 15.18 13.35 -9.96
C GLN A 62 14.22 12.62 -10.89
N SER A 63 13.43 13.39 -11.63
CA SER A 63 12.55 12.91 -12.69
C SER A 63 12.64 13.84 -13.88
N THR A 64 12.62 13.29 -15.09
CA THR A 64 12.52 14.05 -16.34
C THR A 64 11.07 14.39 -16.72
N GLN A 65 10.10 13.79 -16.04
CA GLN A 65 8.67 14.00 -16.26
C GLN A 65 8.14 14.98 -15.22
N GLU A 66 7.08 15.69 -15.57
CA GLU A 66 6.39 16.59 -14.64
C GLU A 66 5.78 15.82 -13.46
N THR A 67 5.96 16.38 -12.28
CA THR A 67 5.34 15.84 -11.06
C THR A 67 3.90 16.34 -10.97
N PRO A 68 2.91 15.47 -10.72
CA PRO A 68 1.55 15.92 -10.44
C PRO A 68 1.56 16.90 -9.26
N SER A 69 0.93 18.06 -9.42
CA SER A 69 0.80 19.03 -8.34
C SER A 69 -0.16 18.49 -7.29
N LEU A 70 0.20 18.70 -6.02
CA LEU A 70 -0.64 18.34 -4.88
C LEU A 70 -0.75 19.56 -3.96
N GLN A 71 -1.96 20.01 -3.70
CA GLN A 71 -2.19 21.20 -2.90
C GLN A 71 -1.59 21.07 -1.49
N GLY A 72 -0.81 22.05 -1.06
CA GLY A 72 -0.16 22.07 0.26
C GLY A 72 1.08 21.19 0.38
N VAL A 73 1.55 20.60 -0.72
CA VAL A 73 2.76 19.76 -0.74
C VAL A 73 3.83 20.40 -1.62
N THR A 74 5.03 20.58 -1.06
CA THR A 74 6.22 21.01 -1.79
C THR A 74 7.11 19.82 -2.11
N VAL A 75 7.42 19.60 -3.40
CA VAL A 75 8.24 18.47 -3.85
C VAL A 75 9.66 18.92 -4.15
N HIS A 76 10.62 18.26 -3.52
CA HIS A 76 12.06 18.48 -3.64
C HIS A 76 12.69 17.28 -4.37
N ARG A 77 13.34 17.54 -5.51
CA ARG A 77 14.00 16.51 -6.36
C ARG A 77 15.52 16.40 -6.10
N GLU A 78 15.98 16.97 -5.00
CA GLU A 78 17.40 17.12 -4.66
C GLU A 78 18.06 15.85 -4.14
N LEU A 79 17.31 14.78 -3.88
CA LEU A 79 17.91 13.48 -3.54
C LEU A 79 18.65 12.83 -4.73
N GLY A 80 18.44 13.34 -5.94
CA GLY A 80 19.18 12.96 -7.13
C GLY A 80 19.16 11.46 -7.38
N GLN A 81 20.33 10.83 -7.36
CA GLN A 81 20.53 9.38 -7.43
C GLN A 81 20.99 8.80 -6.07
N PHE A 82 20.82 9.54 -4.99
CA PHE A 82 21.30 9.23 -3.65
C PHE A 82 22.82 9.08 -3.52
N HIS A 83 23.59 9.74 -4.40
CA HIS A 83 25.03 9.83 -4.26
C HIS A 83 25.43 10.78 -3.13
N GLY A 84 26.68 10.70 -2.67
CA GLY A 84 27.13 11.53 -1.56
C GLY A 84 27.01 13.03 -1.78
N ASN A 85 27.15 13.51 -3.02
CA ASN A 85 26.95 14.92 -3.36
C ASN A 85 25.47 15.31 -3.30
N ASP A 86 24.56 14.44 -3.80
CA ASP A 86 23.12 14.65 -3.74
C ASP A 86 22.65 14.73 -2.29
N LEU A 87 23.08 13.78 -1.46
CA LEU A 87 22.74 13.72 -0.02
C LEU A 87 23.29 14.93 0.75
N ARG A 88 24.47 15.44 0.38
CA ARG A 88 25.02 16.66 0.96
C ARG A 88 24.15 17.86 0.58
N HIS A 89 23.85 18.04 -0.68
CA HIS A 89 23.01 19.13 -1.17
C HIS A 89 21.62 19.11 -0.54
N ALA A 90 20.94 17.97 -0.55
CA ALA A 90 19.66 17.79 0.11
C ALA A 90 19.75 18.10 1.62
N GLY A 91 20.86 17.73 2.26
CA GLY A 91 21.13 18.05 3.66
C GLY A 91 21.28 19.54 3.92
N GLU A 92 21.93 20.29 3.03
CA GLU A 92 22.08 21.75 3.10
C GLU A 92 20.72 22.45 2.95
N MET A 93 19.89 21.99 2.01
CA MET A 93 18.53 22.52 1.84
C MET A 93 17.63 22.20 3.04
N LEU A 94 17.67 20.97 3.54
CA LEU A 94 16.96 20.60 4.79
C LEU A 94 17.37 21.49 5.96
N ASN A 95 18.64 21.94 6.04
CA ASN A 95 19.09 22.78 7.13
C ASN A 95 18.53 24.20 7.11
N GLN A 96 17.88 24.61 6.03
CA GLN A 96 17.19 25.90 5.93
C GLN A 96 15.88 25.90 6.74
N PHE A 97 15.32 24.72 7.04
CA PHE A 97 14.13 24.59 7.88
C PHE A 97 14.49 24.59 9.36
N PRO A 98 13.57 25.06 10.23
CA PRO A 98 13.77 25.05 11.68
C PRO A 98 14.04 23.64 12.24
N SER A 99 14.96 23.54 13.19
CA SER A 99 15.27 22.29 13.91
C SER A 99 14.52 22.22 15.25
N PRO A 100 14.11 21.03 15.73
CA PRO A 100 14.25 19.72 15.09
C PRO A 100 13.26 19.49 13.96
N ARG A 101 13.71 18.94 12.82
CA ARG A 101 12.86 18.57 11.70
C ARG A 101 12.30 17.16 11.88
N HIS A 102 11.08 16.92 11.42
CA HIS A 102 10.47 15.61 11.45
C HIS A 102 10.60 14.94 10.07
N LEU A 103 11.46 13.93 9.98
CA LEU A 103 11.74 13.18 8.77
C LEU A 103 11.02 11.83 8.83
N LEU A 104 10.05 11.60 7.93
CA LEU A 104 9.40 10.30 7.73
C LEU A 104 10.03 9.62 6.51
N VAL A 105 10.81 8.58 6.74
CA VAL A 105 11.55 7.85 5.68
C VAL A 105 10.75 6.65 5.22
N GLN A 106 10.38 6.62 3.94
CA GLN A 106 9.69 5.49 3.31
C GLN A 106 10.69 4.39 2.97
N TRP A 107 10.81 3.38 3.83
CA TRP A 107 11.88 2.40 3.72
C TRP A 107 11.51 1.14 2.94
N VAL A 108 12.20 0.95 1.82
CA VAL A 108 12.36 -0.30 1.08
C VAL A 108 13.85 -0.45 0.73
N PRO A 109 14.54 -1.53 1.10
CA PRO A 109 15.99 -1.62 0.96
C PRO A 109 16.51 -1.47 -0.48
N HIS A 110 15.72 -1.88 -1.46
CA HIS A 110 16.09 -1.86 -2.87
C HIS A 110 15.82 -0.52 -3.58
N GLY A 111 15.12 0.42 -2.94
CA GLY A 111 14.69 1.66 -3.58
C GLY A 111 15.75 2.75 -3.65
N TYR A 112 16.80 2.71 -2.83
CA TYR A 112 17.72 3.83 -2.63
C TYR A 112 19.02 3.76 -3.46
N GLY A 113 18.97 3.18 -4.64
CA GLY A 113 20.12 3.12 -5.54
C GLY A 113 21.17 2.06 -5.15
N TYR A 114 22.37 2.12 -5.78
CA TYR A 114 23.53 1.25 -5.51
C TYR A 114 23.24 -0.26 -5.44
N ASN A 115 22.49 -0.78 -6.41
CA ASN A 115 22.10 -2.20 -6.45
C ASN A 115 21.48 -2.68 -5.14
N SER A 116 20.58 -1.89 -4.55
CA SER A 116 19.90 -2.17 -3.27
C SER A 116 20.78 -2.08 -2.01
N MET A 117 21.95 -1.48 -2.07
CA MET A 117 22.94 -1.49 -0.97
C MET A 117 23.45 -0.09 -0.61
N ASN A 118 22.56 0.90 -0.52
CA ASN A 118 23.00 2.27 -0.21
C ASN A 118 23.26 2.50 1.29
N PHE A 119 24.41 2.00 1.75
CA PHE A 119 24.87 2.20 3.11
C PHE A 119 25.16 3.68 3.43
N GLN A 120 25.60 4.45 2.41
CA GLN A 120 25.88 5.88 2.55
C GLN A 120 24.62 6.68 2.91
N PHE A 121 23.48 6.37 2.33
CA PHE A 121 22.20 6.97 2.68
C PHE A 121 21.84 6.68 4.16
N CYS A 122 22.01 5.45 4.61
CA CYS A 122 21.76 5.10 6.00
C CYS A 122 22.67 5.86 6.98
N LEU A 123 23.95 6.02 6.64
CA LEU A 123 24.90 6.82 7.43
C LEU A 123 24.56 8.31 7.40
N TRP A 124 24.06 8.82 6.30
CA TRP A 124 23.60 10.20 6.19
C TRP A 124 22.43 10.46 7.15
N LEU A 125 21.43 9.60 7.18
CA LEU A 125 20.31 9.68 8.13
C LEU A 125 20.80 9.60 9.58
N TRP A 126 21.69 8.67 9.87
CA TRP A 126 22.28 8.54 11.22
C TRP A 126 23.02 9.81 11.65
N LYS A 127 23.83 10.40 10.75
CA LYS A 127 24.51 11.68 11.00
C LYS A 127 23.53 12.81 11.27
N ARG A 128 22.41 12.85 10.54
CA ARG A 128 21.35 13.85 10.76
C ARG A 128 20.74 13.71 12.16
N ALA A 129 20.35 12.50 12.55
CA ALA A 129 19.83 12.25 13.89
C ALA A 129 20.82 12.67 14.99
N ALA A 130 22.11 12.35 14.80
CA ALA A 130 23.15 12.58 15.82
C ALA A 130 23.60 14.06 15.90
N ARG A 131 23.72 14.76 14.75
CA ARG A 131 24.34 16.09 14.68
C ARG A 131 23.35 17.24 14.58
N THR A 132 22.25 17.04 13.84
CA THR A 132 21.24 18.10 13.61
C THR A 132 20.01 17.93 14.49
N ARG A 133 19.95 16.86 15.29
CA ARG A 133 18.83 16.51 16.15
C ARG A 133 17.51 16.31 15.39
N ASP A 134 17.59 15.96 14.12
CA ASP A 134 16.40 15.65 13.34
C ASP A 134 15.70 14.42 13.94
N ARG A 135 14.39 14.49 14.05
CA ARG A 135 13.56 13.35 14.44
C ARG A 135 13.34 12.48 13.21
N ILE A 136 13.86 11.25 13.23
CA ILE A 136 13.72 10.32 12.12
C ILE A 136 12.75 9.22 12.52
N ASP A 137 11.66 9.10 11.78
CA ASP A 137 10.73 8.00 11.86
C ASP A 137 10.82 7.18 10.55
N LEU A 138 10.81 5.86 10.67
CA LEU A 138 10.88 4.96 9.51
C LEU A 138 9.49 4.39 9.24
N MET A 139 9.02 4.49 8.01
CA MET A 139 7.90 3.68 7.52
C MET A 139 8.46 2.51 6.72
N VAL A 140 8.42 1.31 7.31
CA VAL A 140 9.01 0.10 6.72
C VAL A 140 7.95 -0.65 5.92
N HIS A 141 8.06 -0.56 4.61
CA HIS A 141 7.24 -1.33 3.67
C HIS A 141 7.79 -2.74 3.51
N GLU A 142 9.12 -2.87 3.39
CA GLU A 142 9.83 -4.15 3.36
C GLU A 142 11.11 -4.07 4.22
N PRO A 143 11.41 -5.08 5.06
CA PRO A 143 12.53 -4.99 5.99
C PRO A 143 13.89 -5.27 5.35
N CYS A 144 14.09 -6.48 4.81
CA CYS A 144 15.33 -6.94 4.19
C CYS A 144 15.11 -8.25 3.43
N LEU A 145 16.02 -8.56 2.49
CA LEU A 145 16.03 -9.85 1.81
C LEU A 145 16.28 -11.00 2.79
N PRO A 146 15.57 -12.13 2.66
CA PRO A 146 15.83 -13.32 3.48
C PRO A 146 17.16 -13.96 3.09
N PHE A 147 17.83 -14.63 4.06
CA PHE A 147 18.95 -15.51 3.77
C PHE A 147 18.48 -16.87 3.23
N GLY A 148 19.38 -17.57 2.54
CA GLY A 148 19.23 -18.98 2.19
C GLY A 148 18.36 -19.30 0.99
N LYS A 149 17.67 -18.32 0.39
CA LYS A 149 16.78 -18.53 -0.76
C LYS A 149 17.36 -18.15 -2.12
N GLY A 150 18.68 -17.92 -2.20
CA GLY A 150 19.30 -17.41 -3.42
C GLY A 150 20.77 -17.77 -3.56
N SER A 151 21.41 -17.16 -4.56
CA SER A 151 22.84 -17.26 -4.81
C SER A 151 23.68 -16.64 -3.68
N LEU A 152 24.99 -16.94 -3.64
CA LEU A 152 25.94 -16.29 -2.72
C LEU A 152 25.86 -14.75 -2.83
N LYS A 153 25.65 -14.21 -4.04
CA LYS A 153 25.46 -12.78 -4.28
C LYS A 153 24.22 -12.24 -3.55
N GLN A 154 23.09 -12.95 -3.60
CA GLN A 154 21.86 -12.53 -2.89
C GLN A 154 22.04 -12.60 -1.37
N ASN A 155 22.75 -13.59 -0.86
CA ASN A 155 23.09 -13.67 0.57
C ASN A 155 24.03 -12.52 0.98
N GLY A 156 24.95 -12.09 0.13
CA GLY A 156 25.78 -10.90 0.35
C GLY A 156 24.93 -9.63 0.46
N VAL A 157 23.98 -9.42 -0.47
CA VAL A 157 23.01 -8.31 -0.40
C VAL A 157 22.17 -8.37 0.88
N ALA A 158 21.70 -9.58 1.24
CA ALA A 158 20.93 -9.79 2.46
C ALA A 158 21.72 -9.43 3.74
N ALA A 159 23.04 -9.69 3.77
CA ALA A 159 23.92 -9.27 4.85
C ALA A 159 24.07 -7.74 4.92
N VAL A 160 24.29 -7.09 3.78
CA VAL A 160 24.36 -5.61 3.69
C VAL A 160 23.06 -4.97 4.14
N HIS A 161 21.90 -5.51 3.73
CA HIS A 161 20.59 -5.01 4.19
C HIS A 161 20.47 -5.02 5.72
N ARG A 162 21.01 -6.03 6.41
CA ARG A 162 20.99 -6.09 7.87
C ARG A 162 21.87 -5.04 8.51
N LEU A 163 23.05 -4.80 7.93
CA LEU A 163 23.93 -3.70 8.39
C LEU A 163 23.25 -2.33 8.18
N MET A 164 22.61 -2.11 7.02
CA MET A 164 21.81 -0.93 6.77
C MET A 164 20.70 -0.78 7.80
N THR A 165 19.98 -1.87 8.10
CA THR A 165 18.91 -1.90 9.11
C THR A 165 19.42 -1.52 10.49
N ILE A 166 20.58 -2.03 10.94
CA ILE A 166 21.20 -1.65 12.22
C ILE A 166 21.43 -0.14 12.28
N VAL A 167 22.03 0.45 11.24
CA VAL A 167 22.30 1.90 11.18
C VAL A 167 21.02 2.71 11.22
N LEU A 168 20.00 2.30 10.44
CA LEU A 168 18.71 2.99 10.38
C LEU A 168 17.96 2.92 11.70
N LEU A 169 17.86 1.75 12.31
CA LEU A 169 17.21 1.59 13.62
C LEU A 169 17.93 2.37 14.72
N ASN A 170 19.25 2.58 14.58
CA ASN A 170 20.01 3.41 15.52
C ASN A 170 19.73 4.90 15.32
N ALA A 171 19.39 5.33 14.09
CA ALA A 171 18.98 6.70 13.78
C ALA A 171 17.53 6.98 14.16
N ALA A 172 16.65 5.98 14.09
CA ALA A 172 15.21 6.14 14.21
C ALA A 172 14.76 6.44 15.65
N ARG A 173 13.68 7.23 15.76
CA ARG A 173 12.92 7.41 16.99
C ARG A 173 11.67 6.53 17.06
N HIS A 174 11.07 6.25 15.91
CA HIS A 174 9.90 5.40 15.77
C HIS A 174 10.03 4.55 14.51
N VAL A 175 9.49 3.34 14.54
CA VAL A 175 9.40 2.45 13.37
C VAL A 175 7.94 2.11 13.13
N TRP A 176 7.40 2.67 12.07
CA TRP A 176 6.12 2.30 11.51
C TRP A 176 6.30 1.10 10.59
N MET A 177 5.40 0.16 10.64
CA MET A 177 5.48 -1.06 9.84
C MET A 177 4.17 -1.27 9.08
N SER A 178 4.27 -1.57 7.79
CA SER A 178 3.10 -1.88 6.96
C SER A 178 2.36 -3.14 7.43
N ILE A 179 3.07 -4.08 8.06
CA ILE A 179 2.50 -5.25 8.74
C ILE A 179 3.21 -5.55 10.06
N PRO A 180 2.51 -6.06 11.09
CA PRO A 180 3.10 -6.40 12.38
C PRO A 180 4.23 -7.43 12.32
N ALA A 181 4.19 -8.33 11.34
CA ALA A 181 5.21 -9.38 11.16
C ALA A 181 6.63 -8.82 10.96
N TRP A 182 6.77 -7.56 10.54
CA TRP A 182 8.08 -6.91 10.39
C TRP A 182 8.77 -6.65 11.74
N ALA A 183 8.02 -6.51 12.83
CA ALA A 183 8.60 -6.30 14.15
C ALA A 183 9.56 -7.43 14.55
N ALA A 184 9.14 -8.68 14.38
CA ALA A 184 9.96 -9.85 14.70
C ALA A 184 11.26 -9.90 13.86
N ARG A 185 11.21 -9.41 12.62
CA ARG A 185 12.37 -9.36 11.72
C ARG A 185 13.32 -8.20 11.99
N LEU A 186 12.81 -7.08 12.55
CA LEU A 186 13.57 -5.85 12.74
C LEU A 186 14.13 -5.73 14.17
N ARG A 187 13.38 -6.11 15.21
CA ARG A 187 13.78 -5.97 16.64
C ARG A 187 15.19 -6.49 16.96
N PRO A 188 15.66 -7.63 16.42
CA PRO A 188 17.03 -8.10 16.71
C PRO A 188 18.12 -7.10 16.30
N TYR A 189 17.86 -6.26 15.30
CA TYR A 189 18.80 -5.26 14.76
C TYR A 189 18.75 -3.92 15.50
N SER A 190 17.86 -3.74 16.48
CA SER A 190 17.86 -2.58 17.38
C SER A 190 18.95 -2.65 18.44
N LEU A 191 19.65 -3.78 18.55
CA LEU A 191 20.77 -4.02 19.48
C LEU A 191 20.39 -3.70 20.95
N GLY A 192 19.19 -4.08 21.36
CA GLY A 192 18.69 -3.87 22.72
C GLY A 192 18.16 -2.46 23.02
N ARG A 193 18.18 -1.56 22.03
CA ARG A 193 17.59 -0.22 22.19
C ARG A 193 16.08 -0.32 22.31
N ALA A 194 15.49 0.36 23.29
CA ALA A 194 14.04 0.50 23.44
C ALA A 194 13.51 1.44 22.32
N LEU A 195 13.16 0.85 21.19
CA LEU A 195 12.62 1.55 20.02
C LEU A 195 11.15 1.15 19.83
N PRO A 196 10.22 2.10 19.77
CA PRO A 196 8.82 1.81 19.51
C PRO A 196 8.63 1.30 18.07
N PHE A 197 7.87 0.21 17.95
CA PHE A 197 7.44 -0.40 16.71
C PHE A 197 5.92 -0.39 16.67
N SER A 198 5.33 0.29 15.72
CA SER A 198 3.87 0.41 15.58
C SER A 198 3.41 -0.02 14.20
N TRP A 199 2.27 -0.67 14.15
CA TRP A 199 1.62 -1.02 12.90
C TRP A 199 0.98 0.23 12.28
N LEU A 200 1.21 0.43 10.98
CA LEU A 200 0.60 1.47 10.17
C LEU A 200 0.25 0.83 8.81
N PRO A 201 -0.99 0.42 8.61
CA PRO A 201 -1.40 -0.24 7.37
C PRO A 201 -1.30 0.68 6.16
N VAL A 202 -1.25 0.08 4.97
CA VAL A 202 -1.22 0.83 3.72
C VAL A 202 -2.65 1.02 3.23
N PRO A 203 -3.15 2.26 3.03
CA PRO A 203 -4.49 2.50 2.51
C PRO A 203 -4.61 2.18 1.01
N SER A 204 -5.84 2.18 0.49
CA SER A 204 -6.08 2.10 -0.95
C SER A 204 -5.51 3.31 -1.67
N SER A 205 -4.80 3.09 -2.79
CA SER A 205 -4.40 4.17 -3.70
C SER A 205 -5.44 4.44 -4.80
N ILE A 206 -6.52 3.65 -4.84
CA ILE A 206 -7.57 3.79 -5.83
C ILE A 206 -8.76 4.54 -5.22
N PRO A 207 -9.13 5.70 -5.77
CA PRO A 207 -10.28 6.46 -5.27
C PRO A 207 -11.58 5.72 -5.56
N ILE A 208 -12.59 5.89 -4.73
CA ILE A 208 -13.93 5.40 -5.01
C ILE A 208 -14.62 6.41 -5.93
N VAL A 209 -14.94 5.99 -7.16
CA VAL A 209 -15.67 6.79 -8.15
C VAL A 209 -17.10 6.27 -8.24
N HIS A 210 -18.05 7.06 -7.77
CA HIS A 210 -19.46 6.75 -7.85
C HIS A 210 -20.01 7.10 -9.26
N ASP A 211 -19.81 6.18 -10.22
CA ASP A 211 -20.31 6.30 -11.59
C ASP A 211 -21.03 5.02 -12.02
N PRO A 212 -22.33 4.87 -11.70
CA PRO A 212 -23.11 3.70 -12.10
C PRO A 212 -23.24 3.53 -13.62
N LEU A 213 -23.11 4.60 -14.41
CA LEU A 213 -23.14 4.52 -15.87
C LEU A 213 -21.83 3.93 -16.40
N GLY A 214 -20.69 4.41 -15.92
CA GLY A 214 -19.37 3.87 -16.24
C GLY A 214 -19.27 2.38 -15.88
N VAL A 215 -19.73 1.99 -14.69
CA VAL A 215 -19.79 0.57 -14.27
C VAL A 215 -20.63 -0.26 -15.25
N ARG A 216 -21.79 0.25 -15.69
CA ARG A 216 -22.62 -0.45 -16.69
C ARG A 216 -21.92 -0.61 -18.02
N VAL A 217 -21.19 0.42 -18.48
CA VAL A 217 -20.41 0.36 -19.73
C VAL A 217 -19.32 -0.73 -19.63
N VAL A 218 -18.63 -0.81 -18.49
CA VAL A 218 -17.65 -1.87 -18.24
C VAL A 218 -18.30 -3.25 -18.27
N ARG A 219 -19.42 -3.44 -17.57
CA ARG A 219 -20.16 -4.72 -17.59
C ARG A 219 -20.65 -5.08 -18.98
N GLN A 220 -21.19 -4.11 -19.73
CA GLN A 220 -21.63 -4.34 -21.12
C GLN A 220 -20.48 -4.76 -22.04
N ARG A 221 -19.28 -4.26 -21.79
CA ARG A 221 -18.08 -4.61 -22.56
C ARG A 221 -17.59 -6.03 -22.29
N TYR A 222 -17.54 -6.46 -21.04
CA TYR A 222 -16.89 -7.71 -20.63
C TYR A 222 -17.87 -8.83 -20.29
N ALA A 223 -19.11 -8.50 -19.98
CA ALA A 223 -20.18 -9.44 -19.61
C ALA A 223 -21.51 -9.02 -20.28
N PRO A 224 -21.58 -8.92 -21.63
CA PRO A 224 -22.75 -8.38 -22.34
C PRO A 224 -24.01 -9.21 -22.16
N GLY A 225 -23.87 -10.50 -21.85
CA GLY A 225 -25.00 -11.42 -21.58
C GLY A 225 -25.43 -11.43 -20.11
N GLY A 226 -24.90 -10.52 -19.27
CA GLY A 226 -25.20 -10.49 -17.83
C GLY A 226 -24.39 -11.50 -17.00
N GLN A 227 -23.30 -12.02 -17.57
CA GLN A 227 -22.41 -12.95 -16.87
C GLN A 227 -21.85 -12.33 -15.59
N GLN A 228 -21.50 -13.18 -14.63
CA GLN A 228 -20.78 -12.76 -13.45
C GLN A 228 -19.29 -12.50 -13.76
N ILE A 229 -18.70 -11.49 -13.13
CA ILE A 229 -17.32 -11.10 -13.35
C ILE A 229 -16.48 -11.45 -12.11
N VAL A 230 -15.53 -12.38 -12.28
CA VAL A 230 -14.45 -12.61 -11.30
C VAL A 230 -13.27 -11.70 -11.66
N GLY A 231 -13.00 -10.71 -10.81
CA GLY A 231 -11.92 -9.77 -10.97
C GLY A 231 -10.64 -10.21 -10.27
N HIS A 232 -9.50 -9.88 -10.85
CA HIS A 232 -8.20 -9.83 -10.14
C HIS A 232 -7.54 -8.50 -10.41
N PHE A 233 -7.12 -7.79 -9.36
CA PHE A 233 -6.38 -6.53 -9.47
C PHE A 233 -5.01 -6.65 -8.79
N GLY A 234 -3.96 -6.23 -9.49
CA GLY A 234 -2.61 -6.14 -8.93
C GLY A 234 -1.52 -6.46 -9.92
N THR A 235 -0.29 -6.44 -9.42
CA THR A 235 0.86 -6.94 -10.18
C THR A 235 0.77 -8.46 -10.25
N CYS A 236 0.61 -9.00 -11.45
CA CYS A 236 0.59 -10.43 -11.71
C CYS A 236 2.03 -10.98 -11.62
N ASP A 237 2.63 -10.99 -10.41
CA ASP A 237 3.92 -11.63 -10.21
C ASP A 237 3.84 -13.14 -10.49
N ARG A 238 4.99 -13.77 -10.63
CA ARG A 238 5.08 -15.20 -11.03
C ARG A 238 4.28 -16.13 -10.10
N ASN A 239 4.19 -15.82 -8.81
CA ASN A 239 3.50 -16.68 -7.85
C ASN A 239 1.99 -16.49 -7.92
N ILE A 240 1.53 -15.24 -8.04
CA ILE A 240 0.12 -14.91 -8.23
C ILE A 240 -0.37 -15.46 -9.56
N SER A 241 0.37 -15.22 -10.65
CA SER A 241 0.05 -15.75 -11.98
C SER A 241 -0.12 -17.26 -11.97
N LYS A 242 0.77 -17.98 -11.26
CA LYS A 242 0.66 -19.44 -11.13
C LYS A 242 -0.67 -19.88 -10.52
N LEU A 243 -1.10 -19.24 -9.43
CA LEU A 243 -2.37 -19.57 -8.77
C LEU A 243 -3.57 -19.22 -9.65
N LEU A 244 -3.53 -18.08 -10.34
CA LEU A 244 -4.58 -17.68 -11.30
C LEU A 244 -4.67 -18.65 -12.50
N LEU A 245 -3.53 -19.06 -13.06
CA LEU A 245 -3.46 -20.02 -14.16
C LEU A 245 -3.97 -21.42 -13.76
N GLN A 246 -3.98 -21.76 -12.48
CA GLN A 246 -4.52 -23.02 -11.97
C GLN A 246 -6.01 -22.91 -11.61
N SER A 247 -6.46 -21.78 -11.05
CA SER A 247 -7.84 -21.64 -10.54
C SER A 247 -8.84 -21.16 -11.58
N ILE A 248 -8.48 -20.15 -12.40
CA ILE A 248 -9.42 -19.52 -13.33
C ILE A 248 -9.96 -20.48 -14.39
N PRO A 249 -9.14 -21.29 -15.10
CA PRO A 249 -9.69 -22.20 -16.12
C PRO A 249 -10.70 -23.19 -15.53
N THR A 250 -10.37 -23.80 -14.40
CA THR A 250 -11.27 -24.73 -13.74
C THR A 250 -12.57 -24.08 -13.31
N LEU A 251 -12.49 -22.87 -12.71
CA LEU A 251 -13.67 -22.11 -12.33
C LEU A 251 -14.56 -21.80 -13.54
N LEU A 252 -13.99 -21.31 -14.65
CA LEU A 252 -14.73 -20.98 -15.87
C LEU A 252 -15.33 -22.22 -16.52
N HIS A 253 -14.69 -23.38 -16.50
CA HIS A 253 -15.28 -24.61 -17.03
C HIS A 253 -16.47 -25.09 -16.21
N ILE A 254 -16.45 -24.89 -14.87
CA ILE A 254 -17.57 -25.27 -13.99
C ILE A 254 -18.72 -24.26 -14.09
N MET A 255 -18.40 -22.97 -14.27
CA MET A 255 -19.37 -21.88 -14.28
C MET A 255 -19.50 -21.26 -15.68
N ALA A 256 -20.46 -21.74 -16.47
CA ALA A 256 -20.68 -21.29 -17.85
C ALA A 256 -20.97 -19.79 -17.93
N ASP A 257 -21.71 -19.25 -16.98
CA ASP A 257 -22.15 -17.84 -16.88
C ASP A 257 -21.15 -16.94 -16.10
N CYS A 258 -19.85 -17.19 -16.23
CA CYS A 258 -18.82 -16.42 -15.56
C CYS A 258 -17.72 -16.00 -16.54
N VAL A 259 -17.18 -14.80 -16.37
CA VAL A 259 -15.99 -14.29 -17.08
C VAL A 259 -14.92 -13.88 -16.07
N ALA A 260 -13.65 -13.97 -16.48
CA ALA A 260 -12.53 -13.47 -15.71
C ALA A 260 -12.04 -12.13 -16.25
N LEU A 261 -11.78 -11.16 -15.37
CA LEU A 261 -11.29 -9.83 -15.71
C LEU A 261 -10.03 -9.51 -14.91
N PHE A 262 -8.89 -9.48 -15.59
CA PHE A 262 -7.61 -9.10 -14.99
C PHE A 262 -7.37 -7.60 -15.16
N LEU A 263 -7.12 -6.90 -14.03
CA LEU A 263 -6.99 -5.46 -13.97
C LEU A 263 -5.55 -5.05 -13.66
N GLY A 264 -5.05 -4.04 -14.36
CA GLY A 264 -3.79 -3.40 -14.06
C GLY A 264 -2.63 -3.85 -14.95
N HIS A 265 -1.47 -3.29 -14.67
CA HIS A 265 -0.26 -3.51 -15.45
C HIS A 265 0.17 -4.99 -15.47
N GLY A 266 0.48 -5.50 -16.66
CA GLY A 266 0.90 -6.90 -16.86
C GLY A 266 -0.24 -7.92 -16.88
N SER A 267 -1.50 -7.48 -16.75
CA SER A 267 -2.68 -8.35 -16.80
C SER A 267 -2.85 -9.07 -18.15
N GLU A 268 -2.42 -8.43 -19.25
CA GLU A 268 -2.47 -8.99 -20.59
C GLU A 268 -1.62 -10.25 -20.71
N ALA A 269 -0.46 -10.29 -20.09
CA ALA A 269 0.43 -11.45 -20.15
C ALA A 269 -0.22 -12.70 -19.51
N VAL A 270 -0.97 -12.53 -18.42
CA VAL A 270 -1.70 -13.62 -17.77
C VAL A 270 -2.87 -14.09 -18.63
N ARG A 271 -3.63 -13.14 -19.21
CA ARG A 271 -4.69 -13.46 -20.17
C ARG A 271 -4.14 -14.25 -21.34
N ASP A 272 -3.07 -13.76 -21.98
CA ASP A 272 -2.49 -14.39 -23.18
C ASP A 272 -1.97 -15.80 -22.89
N GLU A 273 -1.38 -16.01 -21.73
CA GLU A 273 -0.96 -17.36 -21.32
C GLU A 273 -2.16 -18.27 -21.04
N LEU A 274 -3.25 -17.74 -20.45
CA LEU A 274 -4.48 -18.51 -20.24
C LEU A 274 -5.11 -18.96 -21.53
N ILE A 275 -5.36 -18.03 -22.47
CA ILE A 275 -5.99 -18.37 -23.75
C ILE A 275 -5.11 -19.23 -24.67
N HIS A 276 -3.78 -19.10 -24.53
CA HIS A 276 -2.87 -20.01 -25.22
C HIS A 276 -3.01 -21.47 -24.73
N ARG A 277 -3.19 -21.67 -23.41
CA ARG A 277 -3.38 -23.00 -22.82
C ARG A 277 -4.79 -23.54 -22.95
N TYR A 278 -5.79 -22.64 -22.95
CA TYR A 278 -7.22 -22.93 -22.96
C TYR A 278 -7.93 -22.06 -24.00
N PRO A 279 -7.78 -22.38 -25.31
CA PRO A 279 -8.34 -21.58 -26.40
C PRO A 279 -9.87 -21.45 -26.38
N ASP A 280 -10.55 -22.42 -25.78
CA ASP A 280 -12.00 -22.45 -25.59
C ASP A 280 -12.50 -21.35 -24.61
N LEU A 281 -11.61 -20.75 -23.82
CA LEU A 281 -11.92 -19.67 -22.88
C LEU A 281 -11.63 -18.26 -23.45
N THR A 282 -11.25 -18.14 -24.73
CA THR A 282 -10.84 -16.86 -25.35
C THR A 282 -11.86 -15.74 -25.16
N ASP A 283 -13.14 -16.02 -25.30
CA ASP A 283 -14.23 -15.03 -25.17
C ASP A 283 -14.62 -14.75 -23.69
N ARG A 284 -14.01 -15.43 -22.75
CA ARG A 284 -14.36 -15.37 -21.32
C ARG A 284 -13.22 -14.92 -20.40
N VAL A 285 -12.03 -14.67 -20.95
CA VAL A 285 -10.87 -14.21 -20.23
C VAL A 285 -10.41 -12.88 -20.78
N HIS A 286 -10.52 -11.84 -19.97
CA HIS A 286 -10.25 -10.46 -20.36
C HIS A 286 -9.12 -9.84 -19.52
N ALA A 287 -8.46 -8.84 -20.09
CA ALA A 287 -7.46 -8.03 -19.42
C ALA A 287 -7.57 -6.57 -19.87
N THR A 288 -7.25 -5.66 -18.95
CA THR A 288 -7.37 -4.22 -19.22
C THR A 288 -6.04 -3.56 -19.56
N GLY A 289 -4.92 -4.13 -19.11
CA GLY A 289 -3.67 -3.38 -19.01
C GLY A 289 -3.75 -2.24 -18.00
N SER A 290 -2.86 -1.28 -18.13
CA SER A 290 -2.85 -0.10 -17.26
C SER A 290 -4.07 0.79 -17.52
N LEU A 291 -4.72 1.21 -16.45
CA LEU A 291 -5.87 2.12 -16.45
C LEU A 291 -5.57 3.39 -15.65
N THR A 292 -6.32 4.46 -15.89
CA THR A 292 -6.36 5.58 -14.94
C THR A 292 -6.98 5.13 -13.62
N ALA A 293 -6.72 5.83 -12.52
CA ALA A 293 -7.29 5.47 -11.22
C ALA A 293 -8.82 5.51 -11.22
N ALA A 294 -9.44 6.43 -11.97
CA ALA A 294 -10.88 6.53 -12.11
C ALA A 294 -11.46 5.36 -12.92
N ASP A 295 -10.86 5.04 -14.07
CA ASP A 295 -11.30 3.88 -14.88
C ASP A 295 -11.12 2.57 -14.09
N LEU A 296 -10.02 2.44 -13.35
CA LEU A 296 -9.76 1.27 -12.51
C LEU A 296 -10.83 1.11 -11.43
N SER A 297 -11.25 2.20 -10.79
CA SER A 297 -12.35 2.19 -9.82
C SER A 297 -13.65 1.64 -10.43
N GLN A 298 -14.02 2.10 -11.65
CA GLN A 298 -15.19 1.60 -12.36
C GLN A 298 -15.07 0.10 -12.68
N HIS A 299 -13.88 -0.35 -13.11
CA HIS A 299 -13.64 -1.76 -13.43
C HIS A 299 -13.66 -2.65 -12.17
N ILE A 300 -13.09 -2.19 -11.06
CA ILE A 300 -13.21 -2.88 -9.78
C ILE A 300 -14.67 -2.99 -9.38
N SER A 301 -15.43 -1.88 -9.41
CA SER A 301 -16.86 -1.83 -9.06
C SER A 301 -17.74 -2.69 -9.98
N ALA A 302 -17.26 -3.04 -11.16
CA ALA A 302 -17.99 -3.91 -12.09
C ALA A 302 -17.86 -5.41 -11.78
N CYS A 303 -16.93 -5.80 -10.90
CA CYS A 303 -16.70 -7.20 -10.52
C CYS A 303 -17.74 -7.67 -9.49
N ASP A 304 -18.13 -8.93 -9.57
CA ASP A 304 -19.03 -9.57 -8.59
C ASP A 304 -18.26 -10.21 -7.43
N VAL A 305 -17.04 -10.69 -7.69
CA VAL A 305 -16.12 -11.25 -6.70
C VAL A 305 -14.69 -10.89 -7.08
N MET A 306 -13.87 -10.50 -6.11
CA MET A 306 -12.43 -10.29 -6.30
C MET A 306 -11.66 -11.52 -5.83
N LEU A 307 -10.93 -12.16 -6.74
CA LEU A 307 -10.03 -13.28 -6.44
C LEU A 307 -8.61 -12.76 -6.28
N GLN A 308 -8.11 -12.74 -5.04
CA GLN A 308 -6.81 -12.17 -4.66
C GLN A 308 -5.91 -13.23 -3.98
N PRO A 309 -5.35 -14.19 -4.75
CA PRO A 309 -4.57 -15.27 -4.18
C PRO A 309 -3.13 -14.83 -3.87
N TYR A 310 -2.70 -14.98 -2.62
CA TYR A 310 -1.34 -14.67 -2.19
C TYR A 310 -0.70 -15.88 -1.53
N ILE A 311 0.47 -16.29 -2.00
CA ILE A 311 1.20 -17.47 -1.48
C ILE A 311 1.71 -17.24 -0.04
N ASP A 312 2.00 -16.00 0.33
CA ASP A 312 2.40 -15.58 1.67
C ASP A 312 1.22 -15.17 2.56
N GLY A 313 0.01 -15.22 2.00
CA GLY A 313 -1.25 -14.82 2.62
C GLY A 313 -1.58 -13.33 2.43
N VAL A 314 -2.86 -13.01 2.62
CA VAL A 314 -3.35 -11.64 2.64
C VAL A 314 -2.70 -10.85 3.76
N SER A 315 -2.39 -9.59 3.51
CA SER A 315 -1.84 -8.70 4.53
C SER A 315 -2.11 -7.22 4.22
N SER A 316 -2.09 -6.38 5.26
CA SER A 316 -2.39 -4.95 5.20
C SER A 316 -1.37 -4.09 4.42
N ARG A 317 -0.37 -4.69 3.81
CA ARG A 317 0.54 -4.07 2.84
C ARG A 317 0.09 -4.20 1.38
N ARG A 318 -0.97 -4.96 1.11
CA ARG A 318 -1.46 -5.26 -0.24
C ARG A 318 -2.47 -4.21 -0.71
N THR A 319 -2.02 -3.21 -1.43
CA THR A 319 -2.87 -2.12 -1.95
C THR A 319 -4.02 -2.63 -2.82
N SER A 320 -3.83 -3.73 -3.54
CA SER A 320 -4.88 -4.34 -4.36
C SER A 320 -6.04 -4.92 -3.54
N VAL A 321 -5.77 -5.49 -2.36
CA VAL A 321 -6.85 -5.89 -1.43
C VAL A 321 -7.51 -4.66 -0.84
N MET A 322 -6.74 -3.64 -0.47
CA MET A 322 -7.30 -2.39 0.06
C MET A 322 -8.25 -1.72 -0.93
N ALA A 323 -7.92 -1.77 -2.23
CA ALA A 323 -8.82 -1.27 -3.27
C ALA A 323 -10.14 -2.07 -3.34
N ALA A 324 -10.08 -3.39 -3.24
CA ALA A 324 -11.28 -4.22 -3.23
C ALA A 324 -12.13 -3.99 -1.96
N LEU A 325 -11.49 -3.89 -0.77
CA LEU A 325 -12.15 -3.56 0.50
C LEU A 325 -12.87 -2.21 0.43
N SER A 326 -12.15 -1.16 0.00
CA SER A 326 -12.70 0.20 -0.07
C SER A 326 -13.90 0.31 -1.01
N HIS A 327 -13.95 -0.53 -2.05
CA HIS A 327 -15.10 -0.60 -2.96
C HIS A 327 -16.24 -1.49 -2.42
N GLY A 328 -16.06 -2.12 -1.25
CA GLY A 328 -17.09 -2.99 -0.65
C GLY A 328 -17.34 -4.26 -1.45
N LEU A 329 -16.30 -4.85 -2.05
CA LEU A 329 -16.44 -6.06 -2.86
C LEU A 329 -16.15 -7.31 -2.02
N PRO A 330 -16.86 -8.42 -2.28
CA PRO A 330 -16.52 -9.70 -1.72
C PRO A 330 -15.16 -10.18 -2.25
N ILE A 331 -14.27 -10.56 -1.34
CA ILE A 331 -12.89 -10.94 -1.66
C ILE A 331 -12.65 -12.39 -1.25
N VAL A 332 -12.19 -13.20 -2.20
CA VAL A 332 -11.62 -14.52 -1.91
C VAL A 332 -10.10 -14.40 -1.92
N THR A 333 -9.47 -14.79 -0.82
CA THR A 333 -8.02 -14.64 -0.66
C THR A 333 -7.43 -15.76 0.21
N ALA A 334 -6.11 -15.80 0.34
CA ALA A 334 -5.42 -16.86 1.05
C ALA A 334 -4.91 -16.41 2.43
N LYS A 335 -4.98 -17.33 3.41
CA LYS A 335 -4.33 -17.23 4.72
C LYS A 335 -2.95 -17.86 4.63
N GLY A 336 -1.91 -17.12 5.01
CA GLY A 336 -0.52 -17.58 4.97
C GLY A 336 0.31 -17.01 6.12
N ALA A 337 1.63 -17.11 5.97
CA ALA A 337 2.59 -16.75 7.02
C ALA A 337 2.62 -15.24 7.38
N LEU A 338 2.13 -14.38 6.50
CA LEU A 338 2.11 -12.93 6.72
C LEU A 338 0.70 -12.38 7.02
N THR A 339 -0.30 -13.25 7.15
CA THR A 339 -1.68 -12.85 7.43
C THR A 339 -1.82 -12.42 8.88
N GLU A 340 -2.25 -11.19 9.11
CA GLU A 340 -2.57 -10.65 10.43
C GLU A 340 -3.86 -11.25 10.98
N SER A 341 -4.00 -11.27 12.32
CA SER A 341 -5.20 -11.82 12.99
C SER A 341 -6.49 -11.10 12.58
N ILE A 342 -6.42 -9.81 12.29
CA ILE A 342 -7.56 -8.99 11.86
C ILE A 342 -8.31 -9.59 10.66
N TRP A 343 -7.62 -10.25 9.73
CA TRP A 343 -8.24 -10.87 8.56
C TRP A 343 -9.10 -12.10 8.93
N THR A 344 -8.72 -12.78 10.01
CA THR A 344 -9.49 -13.93 10.53
C THR A 344 -10.63 -13.47 11.46
N GLU A 345 -10.37 -12.42 12.25
CA GLU A 345 -11.29 -11.92 13.28
C GLU A 345 -12.43 -11.06 12.70
N SER A 346 -12.16 -10.30 11.63
CA SER A 346 -13.15 -9.39 11.03
C SER A 346 -14.19 -10.10 10.17
N HIS A 347 -13.89 -11.29 9.67
CA HIS A 347 -14.70 -11.98 8.65
C HIS A 347 -15.03 -11.15 7.39
N ALA A 348 -14.19 -10.15 7.09
CA ALA A 348 -14.37 -9.23 5.97
C ALA A 348 -13.87 -9.77 4.62
N VAL A 349 -13.27 -10.94 4.61
CA VAL A 349 -12.81 -11.66 3.43
C VAL A 349 -13.04 -13.16 3.57
N ALA A 350 -13.28 -13.85 2.47
CA ALA A 350 -13.34 -15.32 2.45
C ALA A 350 -11.90 -15.86 2.38
N LEU A 351 -11.43 -16.43 3.51
CA LEU A 351 -10.08 -16.94 3.67
C LEU A 351 -10.02 -18.43 3.37
N VAL A 352 -9.10 -18.81 2.48
CA VAL A 352 -8.72 -20.21 2.27
C VAL A 352 -7.25 -20.40 2.68
N THR A 353 -6.79 -21.64 2.83
CA THR A 353 -5.37 -21.92 3.07
C THR A 353 -4.53 -21.52 1.85
N ALA A 354 -3.37 -20.92 2.06
CA ALA A 354 -2.45 -20.62 0.96
C ALA A 354 -2.07 -21.91 0.22
N ASP A 355 -1.96 -21.84 -1.10
CA ASP A 355 -1.71 -22.95 -2.04
C ASP A 355 -2.87 -23.95 -2.22
N ASP A 356 -4.00 -23.79 -1.53
CA ASP A 356 -5.19 -24.63 -1.72
C ASP A 356 -6.05 -24.09 -2.88
N VAL A 357 -5.69 -24.50 -4.10
CA VAL A 357 -6.37 -24.06 -5.33
C VAL A 357 -7.81 -24.55 -5.39
N GLU A 358 -8.09 -25.75 -4.88
CA GLU A 358 -9.46 -26.32 -4.85
C GLU A 358 -10.37 -25.48 -3.94
N ALA A 359 -9.90 -25.13 -2.75
CA ALA A 359 -10.64 -24.26 -1.85
C ALA A 359 -10.87 -22.85 -2.44
N LEU A 360 -9.88 -22.27 -3.17
CA LEU A 360 -10.05 -21.02 -3.90
C LEU A 360 -11.20 -21.10 -4.90
N ILE A 361 -11.25 -22.17 -5.69
CA ILE A 361 -12.29 -22.40 -6.72
C ILE A 361 -13.66 -22.56 -6.07
N GLU A 362 -13.80 -23.47 -5.11
CA GLU A 362 -15.09 -23.76 -4.48
C GLU A 362 -15.63 -22.57 -3.68
N THR A 363 -14.77 -21.82 -2.99
CA THR A 363 -15.18 -20.61 -2.26
C THR A 363 -15.65 -19.51 -3.23
N THR A 364 -14.91 -19.31 -4.34
CA THR A 364 -15.31 -18.33 -5.38
C THR A 364 -16.64 -18.71 -6.02
N LYS A 365 -16.82 -19.98 -6.38
CA LYS A 365 -18.06 -20.52 -6.94
C LYS A 365 -19.23 -20.36 -5.98
N SER A 366 -19.04 -20.67 -4.69
CA SER A 366 -20.07 -20.52 -3.66
C SER A 366 -20.54 -19.07 -3.53
N LEU A 367 -19.61 -18.10 -3.52
CA LEU A 367 -19.96 -16.68 -3.48
C LEU A 367 -20.66 -16.22 -4.75
N LEU A 368 -20.23 -16.67 -5.94
CA LEU A 368 -20.92 -16.35 -7.18
C LEU A 368 -22.37 -16.87 -7.19
N ALA A 369 -22.62 -18.04 -6.62
CA ALA A 369 -23.95 -18.63 -6.53
C ALA A 369 -24.86 -17.98 -5.47
N ASN A 370 -24.34 -17.20 -4.53
CA ASN A 370 -25.11 -16.65 -3.40
C ASN A 370 -24.95 -15.11 -3.31
N ALA A 371 -25.94 -14.38 -3.82
CA ALA A 371 -25.96 -12.92 -3.82
C ALA A 371 -25.94 -12.33 -2.40
N SER A 372 -26.73 -12.88 -1.46
CA SER A 372 -26.77 -12.40 -0.07
C SER A 372 -25.40 -12.52 0.61
N ALA A 373 -24.72 -13.65 0.41
CA ALA A 373 -23.37 -13.84 0.97
C ALA A 373 -22.35 -12.86 0.36
N ARG A 374 -22.52 -12.50 -0.93
CA ARG A 374 -21.67 -11.46 -1.55
C ARG A 374 -21.91 -10.08 -0.94
N ASP A 375 -23.19 -9.72 -0.76
CA ASP A 375 -23.57 -8.42 -0.18
C ASP A 375 -23.06 -8.30 1.27
N GLU A 376 -23.31 -9.32 2.12
CA GLU A 376 -22.83 -9.37 3.49
C GLU A 376 -21.31 -9.26 3.61
N LEU A 377 -20.59 -10.01 2.76
CA LEU A 377 -19.12 -9.96 2.74
C LEU A 377 -18.59 -8.62 2.22
N GLY A 378 -19.26 -8.01 1.23
CA GLY A 378 -18.94 -6.70 0.70
C GLY A 378 -19.15 -5.58 1.73
N GLU A 379 -20.23 -5.63 2.50
CA GLU A 379 -20.49 -4.70 3.62
C GLU A 379 -19.41 -4.85 4.69
N ALA A 380 -19.11 -6.06 5.14
CA ALA A 380 -18.04 -6.31 6.10
C ALA A 380 -16.65 -5.85 5.59
N ALA A 381 -16.38 -6.00 4.29
CA ALA A 381 -15.16 -5.53 3.66
C ALA A 381 -15.04 -4.00 3.74
N ARG A 382 -16.12 -3.28 3.42
CA ARG A 382 -16.17 -1.82 3.50
C ARG A 382 -16.01 -1.32 4.94
N ASP A 383 -16.74 -1.90 5.87
CA ASP A 383 -16.69 -1.53 7.29
C ASP A 383 -15.27 -1.72 7.86
N LEU A 384 -14.61 -2.81 7.51
CA LEU A 384 -13.22 -3.04 7.91
C LEU A 384 -12.29 -1.97 7.34
N TYR A 385 -12.46 -1.62 6.05
CA TYR A 385 -11.64 -0.58 5.41
C TYR A 385 -11.84 0.77 6.11
N GLU A 386 -13.08 1.22 6.24
CA GLU A 386 -13.42 2.52 6.82
C GLU A 386 -12.99 2.65 8.28
N THR A 387 -13.04 1.56 9.06
CA THR A 387 -12.70 1.58 10.48
C THR A 387 -11.22 1.36 10.78
N ARG A 388 -10.43 0.81 9.84
CA ARG A 388 -9.06 0.37 10.13
C ARG A 388 -8.01 0.79 9.11
N PHE A 389 -8.37 0.92 7.83
CA PHE A 389 -7.41 1.04 6.74
C PHE A 389 -7.51 2.33 5.95
N ASP A 390 -8.55 3.13 6.16
CA ASP A 390 -8.72 4.40 5.49
C ASP A 390 -7.54 5.35 5.73
N LEU A 391 -7.24 6.21 4.76
CA LEU A 391 -6.15 7.19 4.83
C LEU A 391 -6.25 8.10 6.05
N SER A 392 -7.46 8.44 6.50
CA SER A 392 -7.67 9.28 7.69
C SER A 392 -7.05 8.68 8.94
N HIS A 393 -7.15 7.35 9.13
CA HIS A 393 -6.52 6.65 10.26
C HIS A 393 -5.00 6.67 10.18
N VAL A 394 -4.43 6.54 8.98
CA VAL A 394 -2.98 6.63 8.78
C VAL A 394 -2.47 8.02 9.14
N VAL A 395 -3.14 9.07 8.66
CA VAL A 395 -2.79 10.48 8.92
C VAL A 395 -2.93 10.81 10.41
N GLU A 396 -4.05 10.42 11.03
CA GLU A 396 -4.29 10.65 12.46
C GLU A 396 -3.24 9.93 13.31
N THR A 397 -2.92 8.68 13.00
CA THR A 397 -1.92 7.88 13.72
C THR A 397 -0.53 8.52 13.63
N LEU A 398 -0.12 9.00 12.46
CA LEU A 398 1.15 9.69 12.26
C LEU A 398 1.21 10.98 13.08
N ARG A 399 0.16 11.80 13.06
CA ARG A 399 0.09 13.07 13.78
C ARG A 399 0.09 12.88 15.29
N ASN A 400 -0.55 11.85 15.81
CA ASN A 400 -0.60 11.52 17.22
C ASN A 400 0.67 10.79 17.72
N GLY A 401 1.62 10.47 16.84
CA GLY A 401 2.87 9.79 17.19
C GLY A 401 2.70 8.32 17.57
N GLY A 402 1.59 7.69 17.17
CA GLY A 402 1.25 6.30 17.44
C GLY A 402 0.42 6.10 18.71
N PRO A 403 -0.07 4.87 18.96
CA PRO A 403 -0.81 4.57 20.16
C PRO A 403 0.05 4.89 21.38
N GLN A 404 -0.47 5.75 22.23
CA GLN A 404 0.13 5.95 23.54
C GLN A 404 0.02 4.61 24.26
N THR A 405 1.13 3.94 24.42
CA THR A 405 1.18 2.74 25.29
C THR A 405 0.84 3.21 26.70
N SER A 406 -0.43 3.03 27.07
CA SER A 406 -0.87 3.11 28.44
C SER A 406 -0.28 1.95 29.24
#